data_aeb00b8478250be4b0fc74ca6d9f7878
#
_entry.id   aeb00b8478250be4b0fc74ca6d9f7878
#
_cell.length_a   1.000
_cell.length_b   1.000
_cell.length_c   1.000
_cell.angle_alpha   90.00
_cell.angle_beta   90.00
_cell.angle_gamma   90.00
#
_symmetry.space_group_name_H-M   'P 1'
#
loop_
_entity.id
_entity.type
_entity.pdbx_description
1 polymer ?
#
loop_
_entity_poly.entity_id
_entity_poly.type
_entity_poly.pdbx_seq_one_letter_code
_entity_poly.pdbx_strand_id
1 'polypeptide(L)'
;GFLTGYSQHEEFRGPINSYVRYFKDQGYDALYRHPGYSWFYNRSNVNEYLGFDECVFNESGFGDLISIEDALFKSDTVLVDYLLNDIDSRTEDDDPLFLFSVSYQNHGPYSSETYWEEYVTPAKTGWSMESCCVINNYLAGIRSTIEQMCRLTRELEARDEPIVLVLFGDHKPWMGNGSSVYAEMGVDLDVSTQEGFYNYFSTPYLIYANISPCFLMDKLFFECGWTGDGFMQLQRETRAVTPLMHEDSYRMVDGSITLDVPPDVAEICRKYLCAQYYREQHFVSES
;
A
#
# COMPACT_ATOMS: atom_id res chain seq x y z
N GLY A 1 3.69 2.93 8.40
CA GLY A 1 3.80 4.33 8.15
C GLY A 1 2.46 4.98 7.98
N PHE A 2 2.33 6.05 8.67
CA PHE A 2 1.11 6.84 8.68
C PHE A 2 1.14 7.99 7.69
N LEU A 3 1.93 7.91 6.66
CA LEU A 3 1.76 8.82 5.54
C LEU A 3 0.46 8.44 4.85
N THR A 4 -0.60 9.01 5.35
CA THR A 4 -1.96 8.88 4.86
C THR A 4 -2.05 9.48 3.47
N GLY A 5 -1.59 8.76 2.53
CA GLY A 5 -1.69 9.09 1.15
C GLY A 5 -0.67 10.12 0.65
N TYR A 6 -0.37 9.99 -0.59
CA TYR A 6 0.45 10.89 -1.37
C TYR A 6 -0.11 12.32 -1.46
N SER A 7 -1.31 12.59 -1.02
CA SER A 7 -1.91 13.93 -1.04
C SER A 7 -1.19 14.95 -0.14
N GLN A 8 -0.36 14.51 0.79
CA GLN A 8 0.39 15.38 1.70
C GLN A 8 1.77 15.80 1.18
N HIS A 9 2.08 15.53 -0.05
CA HIS A 9 3.40 15.71 -0.65
C HIS A 9 3.80 17.13 -0.93
N GLU A 10 2.86 18.04 -0.92
CA GLU A 10 3.16 19.47 -1.00
C GLU A 10 3.97 19.94 0.22
N GLU A 11 3.97 19.14 1.30
CA GLU A 11 4.70 19.43 2.53
C GLU A 11 6.16 18.96 2.50
N PHE A 12 6.48 17.96 1.69
CA PHE A 12 7.86 17.48 1.58
C PHE A 12 8.72 18.49 0.80
N ARG A 13 9.74 18.99 1.46
CA ARG A 13 10.67 20.02 0.91
C ARG A 13 12.07 19.46 0.60
N GLY A 14 12.29 18.16 0.82
CA GLY A 14 13.56 17.49 0.64
C GLY A 14 13.57 16.07 1.22
N PRO A 15 14.73 15.43 1.32
CA PRO A 15 14.86 14.08 1.81
C PRO A 15 14.21 13.89 3.18
N ILE A 16 13.48 12.78 3.32
CA ILE A 16 12.83 12.38 4.56
C ILE A 16 13.30 11.01 4.98
N ASN A 17 13.15 10.70 6.26
CA ASN A 17 13.41 9.37 6.75
C ASN A 17 12.31 8.40 6.28
N SER A 18 12.74 7.22 5.80
CA SER A 18 11.84 6.23 5.21
C SER A 18 12.35 4.81 5.39
N TYR A 19 11.49 3.82 5.19
CA TYR A 19 11.93 2.43 5.11
C TYR A 19 12.85 2.19 3.91
N VAL A 20 12.68 2.93 2.82
CA VAL A 20 13.58 2.87 1.66
C VAL A 20 15.02 3.13 2.08
N ARG A 21 15.26 4.25 2.79
CA ARG A 21 16.60 4.59 3.30
C ARG A 21 17.12 3.58 4.30
N TYR A 22 16.24 3.04 5.13
CA TYR A 22 16.64 1.99 6.06
C TYR A 22 17.16 0.74 5.34
N PHE A 23 16.47 0.27 4.28
CA PHE A 23 16.95 -0.84 3.48
C PHE A 23 18.27 -0.51 2.77
N LYS A 24 18.41 0.71 2.25
CA LYS A 24 19.67 1.17 1.65
C LYS A 24 20.84 1.18 2.63
N ASP A 25 20.58 1.61 3.88
CA ASP A 25 21.60 1.57 4.96
C ASP A 25 22.01 0.13 5.31
N GLN A 26 21.20 -0.87 4.97
CA GLN A 26 21.52 -2.29 5.07
C GLN A 26 22.16 -2.87 3.78
N GLY A 27 22.46 -2.04 2.79
CA GLY A 27 23.09 -2.43 1.53
C GLY A 27 22.11 -2.95 0.46
N TYR A 28 20.83 -2.57 0.52
CA TYR A 28 19.87 -2.92 -0.52
C TYR A 28 19.80 -1.86 -1.62
N ASP A 29 19.68 -2.30 -2.88
CA ASP A 29 19.19 -1.46 -3.95
C ASP A 29 17.69 -1.23 -3.78
N ALA A 30 17.23 0.00 -3.98
CA ALA A 30 15.84 0.37 -3.76
C ALA A 30 15.17 0.85 -5.06
N LEU A 31 14.24 0.05 -5.59
CA LEU A 31 13.55 0.32 -6.85
C LEU A 31 12.05 0.60 -6.62
N TYR A 32 11.51 1.53 -7.40
CA TYR A 32 10.08 1.86 -7.41
C TYR A 32 9.47 1.66 -8.80
N ARG A 33 8.30 0.98 -8.88
CA ARG A 33 7.60 0.70 -10.13
C ARG A 33 6.11 1.06 -10.04
N HIS A 34 5.64 1.89 -10.97
CA HIS A 34 4.24 2.29 -11.03
C HIS A 34 3.80 2.64 -12.46
N PRO A 35 2.80 1.96 -13.03
CA PRO A 35 2.36 2.21 -14.39
C PRO A 35 1.57 3.52 -14.59
N GLY A 36 1.31 4.28 -13.52
CA GLY A 36 0.76 5.62 -13.61
C GLY A 36 1.82 6.70 -13.82
N TYR A 37 1.38 7.96 -13.99
CA TYR A 37 2.25 9.10 -14.29
C TYR A 37 3.01 9.60 -13.06
N SER A 38 4.28 10.01 -13.25
CA SER A 38 5.16 10.51 -12.19
C SER A 38 4.68 11.83 -11.58
N TRP A 39 4.08 12.69 -12.38
CA TRP A 39 3.56 13.99 -11.94
C TRP A 39 2.29 13.88 -11.10
N PHE A 40 1.51 12.81 -11.29
CA PHE A 40 0.28 12.62 -10.55
C PHE A 40 0.59 12.31 -9.08
N TYR A 41 0.00 13.06 -8.17
CA TYR A 41 0.36 13.06 -6.74
C TYR A 41 1.84 13.37 -6.47
N ASN A 42 2.50 14.14 -7.32
CA ASN A 42 3.91 14.51 -7.14
C ASN A 42 4.85 13.31 -6.87
N ARG A 43 4.53 12.14 -7.43
CA ARG A 43 5.22 10.88 -7.12
C ARG A 43 6.72 10.93 -7.39
N SER A 44 7.14 11.62 -8.45
CA SER A 44 8.56 11.74 -8.79
C SER A 44 9.36 12.33 -7.62
N ASN A 45 8.97 13.51 -7.14
CA ASN A 45 9.69 14.16 -6.04
C ASN A 45 9.54 13.38 -4.72
N VAL A 46 8.36 12.85 -4.45
CA VAL A 46 8.13 12.07 -3.22
C VAL A 46 9.04 10.87 -3.16
N ASN A 47 9.13 10.09 -4.23
CA ASN A 47 9.96 8.89 -4.25
C ASN A 47 11.45 9.22 -4.21
N GLU A 48 11.88 10.32 -4.83
CA GLU A 48 13.23 10.86 -4.66
C GLU A 48 13.51 11.20 -3.18
N TYR A 49 12.59 11.90 -2.52
CA TYR A 49 12.74 12.27 -1.09
C TYR A 49 12.71 11.04 -0.16
N LEU A 50 11.94 10.01 -0.52
CA LEU A 50 11.97 8.71 0.18
C LEU A 50 13.30 7.98 0.01
N GLY A 51 14.04 8.24 -1.08
CA GLY A 51 15.39 7.72 -1.29
C GLY A 51 15.52 6.54 -2.23
N PHE A 52 14.54 6.27 -3.09
CA PHE A 52 14.67 5.26 -4.14
C PHE A 52 15.83 5.57 -5.09
N ASP A 53 16.53 4.54 -5.53
CA ASP A 53 17.63 4.66 -6.50
C ASP A 53 17.11 4.85 -7.90
N GLU A 54 16.02 4.15 -8.23
CA GLU A 54 15.39 4.22 -9.53
C GLU A 54 13.86 4.18 -9.40
N CYS A 55 13.19 5.04 -10.14
CA CYS A 55 11.74 5.10 -10.24
C CYS A 55 11.31 4.97 -11.69
N VAL A 56 10.45 4.00 -12.01
CA VAL A 56 9.87 3.83 -13.34
C VAL A 56 8.37 4.06 -13.29
N PHE A 57 7.92 4.96 -14.18
CA PHE A 57 6.54 5.39 -14.32
C PHE A 57 6.03 5.15 -15.73
N ASN A 58 4.78 5.57 -16.01
CA ASN A 58 4.20 5.45 -17.34
C ASN A 58 5.12 6.02 -18.42
N GLU A 59 5.53 7.26 -18.29
CA GLU A 59 6.33 8.00 -19.26
C GLU A 59 7.79 7.54 -19.38
N SER A 60 8.30 6.78 -18.43
CA SER A 60 9.70 6.32 -18.42
C SER A 60 9.87 4.83 -18.73
N GLY A 61 8.80 4.02 -18.73
CA GLY A 61 8.94 2.60 -19.00
C GLY A 61 7.66 1.86 -19.35
N PHE A 62 6.48 2.32 -18.89
CA PHE A 62 5.23 1.62 -19.10
C PHE A 62 4.38 2.16 -20.26
N GLY A 63 4.59 3.42 -20.67
CA GLY A 63 3.70 4.11 -21.63
C GLY A 63 3.62 3.48 -23.01
N ASP A 64 4.71 2.85 -23.48
CA ASP A 64 4.73 2.13 -24.75
C ASP A 64 4.14 0.72 -24.63
N LEU A 65 3.95 0.22 -23.41
CA LEU A 65 3.46 -1.14 -23.12
C LEU A 65 1.97 -1.16 -22.79
N ILE A 66 1.42 -0.01 -22.36
CA ILE A 66 0.03 0.11 -21.89
C ILE A 66 -0.63 1.27 -22.63
N SER A 67 -1.56 0.99 -23.53
CA SER A 67 -2.40 2.04 -24.14
C SER A 67 -3.35 2.63 -23.08
N ILE A 68 -3.83 3.85 -23.29
CA ILE A 68 -4.82 4.49 -22.42
C ILE A 68 -6.10 3.63 -22.31
N GLU A 69 -6.49 2.95 -23.36
CA GLU A 69 -7.66 2.07 -23.39
C GLU A 69 -7.40 0.75 -22.64
N ASP A 70 -6.16 0.27 -22.65
CA ASP A 70 -5.74 -0.97 -21.98
C ASP A 70 -5.32 -0.75 -20.51
N ALA A 71 -5.07 0.48 -20.09
CA ALA A 71 -4.53 0.81 -18.77
C ALA A 71 -5.36 0.23 -17.59
N LEU A 72 -6.67 0.13 -17.77
CA LEU A 72 -7.59 -0.43 -16.78
C LEU A 72 -7.59 -1.96 -16.72
N PHE A 73 -7.06 -2.67 -17.74
CA PHE A 73 -7.19 -4.13 -17.84
C PHE A 73 -5.88 -4.89 -18.00
N LYS A 74 -4.81 -4.20 -18.36
CA LYS A 74 -3.52 -4.84 -18.65
C LYS A 74 -2.37 -4.31 -17.80
N SER A 75 -2.59 -3.24 -17.05
CA SER A 75 -1.50 -2.61 -16.33
C SER A 75 -0.87 -3.51 -15.27
N ASP A 76 -1.65 -4.38 -14.61
CA ASP A 76 -1.12 -5.30 -13.61
C ASP A 76 -0.34 -6.45 -14.25
N THR A 77 -0.74 -6.92 -15.44
CA THR A 77 0.04 -7.91 -16.20
C THR A 77 1.41 -7.34 -16.57
N VAL A 78 1.41 -6.14 -17.14
CA VAL A 78 2.65 -5.45 -17.54
C VAL A 78 3.51 -5.11 -16.32
N LEU A 79 2.89 -4.71 -15.21
CA LEU A 79 3.61 -4.46 -13.96
C LEU A 79 4.29 -5.73 -13.47
N VAL A 80 3.59 -6.85 -13.41
CA VAL A 80 4.16 -8.14 -12.97
C VAL A 80 5.30 -8.59 -13.90
N ASP A 81 5.15 -8.42 -15.23
CA ASP A 81 6.22 -8.70 -16.18
C ASP A 81 7.46 -7.83 -15.89
N TYR A 82 7.24 -6.57 -15.56
CA TYR A 82 8.32 -5.64 -15.23
C TYR A 82 9.03 -6.01 -13.94
N LEU A 83 8.26 -6.36 -12.89
CA LEU A 83 8.82 -6.79 -11.59
C LEU A 83 9.63 -8.08 -11.73
N LEU A 84 9.13 -9.05 -12.50
CA LEU A 84 9.86 -10.29 -12.77
C LEU A 84 11.15 -10.00 -13.55
N ASN A 85 11.11 -9.10 -14.51
CA ASN A 85 12.30 -8.67 -15.27
C ASN A 85 13.35 -8.00 -14.38
N ASP A 86 12.92 -7.14 -13.44
CA ASP A 86 13.82 -6.52 -12.47
C ASP A 86 14.53 -7.59 -11.62
N ILE A 87 13.80 -8.62 -11.18
CA ILE A 87 14.35 -9.72 -10.39
C ILE A 87 15.27 -10.59 -11.28
N ASP A 88 14.84 -10.96 -12.49
CA ASP A 88 15.60 -11.84 -13.41
C ASP A 88 16.90 -11.21 -13.93
N SER A 89 16.95 -9.88 -13.97
CA SER A 89 18.15 -9.16 -14.41
C SER A 89 19.28 -9.14 -13.38
N ARG A 90 19.00 -9.56 -12.14
CA ARG A 90 20.00 -9.56 -11.06
C ARG A 90 20.87 -10.81 -11.08
N THR A 91 22.08 -10.63 -10.59
CA THR A 91 23.11 -11.68 -10.46
C THR A 91 23.51 -11.86 -9.00
N GLU A 92 24.25 -12.90 -8.69
CA GLU A 92 24.79 -13.14 -7.33
C GLU A 92 25.75 -12.04 -6.83
N ASP A 93 26.28 -11.23 -7.74
CA ASP A 93 27.20 -10.13 -7.42
C ASP A 93 26.47 -8.81 -7.10
N ASP A 94 25.15 -8.73 -7.35
CA ASP A 94 24.36 -7.55 -7.06
C ASP A 94 23.93 -7.47 -5.59
N ASP A 95 23.77 -6.26 -5.08
CA ASP A 95 23.24 -6.02 -3.74
C ASP A 95 21.81 -6.55 -3.60
N PRO A 96 21.34 -6.91 -2.39
CA PRO A 96 19.94 -7.33 -2.18
C PRO A 96 18.95 -6.29 -2.68
N LEU A 97 17.78 -6.70 -3.12
CA LEU A 97 16.77 -5.84 -3.74
C LEU A 97 15.61 -5.50 -2.78
N PHE A 98 15.35 -4.22 -2.58
CA PHE A 98 14.08 -3.70 -2.06
C PHE A 98 13.25 -3.12 -3.20
N LEU A 99 12.23 -3.87 -3.64
CA LEU A 99 11.37 -3.49 -4.76
C LEU A 99 9.98 -3.13 -4.25
N PHE A 100 9.60 -1.86 -4.40
CA PHE A 100 8.27 -1.36 -4.03
C PHE A 100 7.48 -0.99 -5.28
N SER A 101 6.27 -1.49 -5.37
CA SER A 101 5.40 -1.17 -6.51
C SER A 101 3.98 -0.82 -6.08
N VAL A 102 3.33 0.01 -6.88
CA VAL A 102 1.92 0.36 -6.73
C VAL A 102 1.22 0.01 -8.02
N SER A 103 0.22 -0.87 -7.97
CA SER A 103 -0.61 -1.20 -9.13
C SER A 103 -1.55 -0.03 -9.49
N TYR A 104 -2.15 -0.10 -10.68
CA TYR A 104 -3.04 0.96 -11.15
C TYR A 104 -4.36 0.42 -11.75
N GLN A 105 -4.36 -0.82 -12.21
CA GLN A 105 -5.45 -1.41 -12.99
C GLN A 105 -6.83 -1.28 -12.34
N ASN A 106 -6.92 -1.52 -11.04
CA ASN A 106 -8.19 -1.52 -10.33
C ASN A 106 -8.49 -0.20 -9.59
N HIS A 107 -7.87 0.90 -9.99
CA HIS A 107 -8.18 2.23 -9.48
C HIS A 107 -9.44 2.78 -10.16
N GLY A 108 -10.44 3.24 -9.38
CA GLY A 108 -11.65 3.88 -9.92
C GLY A 108 -11.36 5.18 -10.71
N PRO A 109 -12.37 5.79 -11.32
CA PRO A 109 -13.80 5.49 -11.19
C PRO A 109 -14.24 4.28 -12.02
N TYR A 110 -15.19 3.53 -11.49
CA TYR A 110 -15.80 2.39 -12.21
C TYR A 110 -17.05 2.85 -12.96
N SER A 111 -17.29 2.31 -14.18
CA SER A 111 -18.48 2.63 -14.95
C SER A 111 -19.75 2.25 -14.18
N SER A 112 -20.71 3.18 -14.15
CA SER A 112 -22.04 2.98 -13.58
C SER A 112 -23.11 2.56 -14.62
N GLU A 113 -22.74 2.52 -15.91
CA GLU A 113 -23.67 2.26 -17.01
C GLU A 113 -23.47 0.88 -17.63
N THR A 114 -22.23 0.39 -17.67
CA THR A 114 -21.84 -0.87 -18.29
C THR A 114 -20.88 -1.66 -17.44
N TYR A 115 -20.82 -2.98 -17.63
CA TYR A 115 -19.86 -3.86 -16.98
C TYR A 115 -19.32 -4.92 -17.96
N TRP A 116 -18.18 -5.45 -17.63
CA TRP A 116 -17.48 -6.43 -18.49
C TRP A 116 -17.87 -7.86 -18.17
N GLU A 117 -18.09 -8.17 -16.91
CA GLU A 117 -18.43 -9.49 -16.40
C GLU A 117 -19.52 -9.38 -15.33
N GLU A 118 -20.45 -10.33 -15.30
CA GLU A 118 -21.58 -10.31 -14.38
C GLU A 118 -21.32 -11.19 -13.16
N TYR A 119 -21.19 -10.56 -12.01
CA TYR A 119 -21.12 -11.23 -10.69
C TYR A 119 -22.40 -11.02 -9.90
N VAL A 120 -22.95 -9.81 -9.97
CA VAL A 120 -24.16 -9.40 -9.25
C VAL A 120 -25.16 -8.76 -10.20
N THR A 121 -26.46 -8.91 -9.89
CA THR A 121 -27.56 -8.29 -10.63
C THR A 121 -28.59 -7.71 -9.68
N PRO A 122 -29.38 -6.70 -10.09
CA PRO A 122 -30.47 -6.15 -9.26
C PRO A 122 -31.45 -7.23 -8.80
N ALA A 123 -31.73 -8.20 -9.62
CA ALA A 123 -32.66 -9.29 -9.30
C ALA A 123 -32.16 -10.21 -8.15
N LYS A 124 -30.83 -10.33 -7.99
CA LYS A 124 -30.22 -11.16 -6.93
C LYS A 124 -29.95 -10.36 -5.66
N THR A 125 -29.62 -9.09 -5.77
CA THR A 125 -29.15 -8.26 -4.65
C THR A 125 -30.20 -7.29 -4.12
N GLY A 126 -31.11 -6.85 -4.97
CA GLY A 126 -32.01 -5.72 -4.70
C GLY A 126 -31.36 -4.35 -4.87
N TRP A 127 -30.10 -4.30 -5.30
CA TRP A 127 -29.37 -3.05 -5.52
C TRP A 127 -29.76 -2.38 -6.85
N SER A 128 -29.45 -1.11 -6.99
CA SER A 128 -29.63 -0.38 -8.24
C SER A 128 -28.77 -0.98 -9.36
N MET A 129 -29.16 -0.73 -10.62
CA MET A 129 -28.35 -1.13 -11.77
C MET A 129 -26.99 -0.43 -11.76
N GLU A 130 -26.97 0.84 -11.37
CA GLU A 130 -25.73 1.63 -11.22
C GLU A 130 -24.76 0.97 -10.24
N SER A 131 -25.22 0.62 -9.04
CA SER A 131 -24.40 -0.08 -8.04
C SER A 131 -23.92 -1.45 -8.54
N CYS A 132 -24.80 -2.20 -9.22
CA CYS A 132 -24.42 -3.48 -9.81
C CYS A 132 -23.32 -3.32 -10.87
N CYS A 133 -23.40 -2.28 -11.73
CA CYS A 133 -22.36 -2.00 -12.72
C CYS A 133 -21.01 -1.69 -12.05
N VAL A 134 -21.00 -0.80 -11.07
CA VAL A 134 -19.79 -0.42 -10.32
C VAL A 134 -19.15 -1.64 -9.65
N ILE A 135 -19.95 -2.46 -8.96
CA ILE A 135 -19.45 -3.66 -8.28
C ILE A 135 -18.95 -4.71 -9.26
N ASN A 136 -19.64 -4.95 -10.36
CA ASN A 136 -19.20 -5.91 -11.37
C ASN A 136 -17.85 -5.52 -11.97
N ASN A 137 -17.66 -4.24 -12.29
CA ASN A 137 -16.37 -3.74 -12.80
C ASN A 137 -15.25 -3.85 -11.75
N TYR A 138 -15.52 -3.50 -10.50
CA TYR A 138 -14.58 -3.68 -9.39
C TYR A 138 -14.16 -5.15 -9.22
N LEU A 139 -15.13 -6.08 -9.21
CA LEU A 139 -14.86 -7.51 -9.05
C LEU A 139 -14.08 -8.09 -10.24
N ALA A 140 -14.38 -7.65 -11.45
CA ALA A 140 -13.61 -8.03 -12.64
C ALA A 140 -12.14 -7.58 -12.52
N GLY A 141 -11.91 -6.34 -12.09
CA GLY A 141 -10.57 -5.82 -11.84
C GLY A 141 -9.83 -6.58 -10.74
N ILE A 142 -10.47 -6.82 -9.59
CA ILE A 142 -9.90 -7.60 -8.48
C ILE A 142 -9.54 -9.02 -8.93
N ARG A 143 -10.41 -9.67 -9.70
CA ARG A 143 -10.11 -11.01 -10.24
C ARG A 143 -8.83 -10.99 -11.08
N SER A 144 -8.73 -10.05 -12.01
CA SER A 144 -7.53 -9.89 -12.84
C SER A 144 -6.28 -9.64 -12.00
N THR A 145 -6.34 -8.75 -11.01
CA THR A 145 -5.24 -8.49 -10.08
C THR A 145 -4.83 -9.77 -9.33
N ILE A 146 -5.80 -10.54 -8.81
CA ILE A 146 -5.53 -11.80 -8.11
C ILE A 146 -4.84 -12.81 -9.04
N GLU A 147 -5.27 -12.94 -10.29
CA GLU A 147 -4.63 -13.82 -11.28
C GLU A 147 -3.16 -13.45 -11.48
N GLN A 148 -2.85 -12.15 -11.57
CA GLN A 148 -1.46 -11.68 -11.70
C GLN A 148 -0.65 -11.90 -10.40
N MET A 149 -1.23 -11.69 -9.23
CA MET A 149 -0.57 -11.97 -7.95
C MET A 149 -0.31 -13.46 -7.76
N CYS A 150 -1.25 -14.34 -8.14
CA CYS A 150 -1.03 -15.79 -8.15
C CYS A 150 0.04 -16.22 -9.17
N ARG A 151 0.18 -15.52 -10.28
CA ARG A 151 1.27 -15.74 -11.22
C ARG A 151 2.59 -15.33 -10.59
N LEU A 152 2.67 -14.11 -10.04
CA LEU A 152 3.87 -13.61 -9.38
C LEU A 152 4.34 -14.56 -8.28
N THR A 153 3.46 -14.98 -7.37
CA THR A 153 3.85 -15.91 -6.28
C THR A 153 4.41 -17.22 -6.81
N ARG A 154 3.84 -17.81 -7.87
CA ARG A 154 4.34 -19.04 -8.47
C ARG A 154 5.73 -18.88 -9.09
N GLU A 155 5.98 -17.74 -9.76
CA GLU A 155 7.29 -17.44 -10.32
C GLU A 155 8.34 -17.21 -9.20
N LEU A 156 7.94 -16.58 -8.09
CA LEU A 156 8.81 -16.40 -6.94
C LEU A 156 9.09 -17.71 -6.19
N GLU A 157 8.10 -18.62 -6.11
CA GLU A 157 8.26 -19.94 -5.47
C GLU A 157 9.29 -20.82 -6.19
N ALA A 158 9.43 -20.65 -7.50
CA ALA A 158 10.35 -21.43 -8.32
C ALA A 158 11.82 -20.99 -8.19
N ARG A 159 12.12 -19.98 -7.38
CA ARG A 159 13.46 -19.39 -7.22
C ARG A 159 14.16 -19.92 -5.99
N ASP A 160 15.47 -20.01 -6.06
CA ASP A 160 16.35 -20.47 -4.97
C ASP A 160 16.70 -19.33 -4.00
N GLU A 161 16.75 -18.07 -4.50
CA GLU A 161 17.04 -16.92 -3.64
C GLU A 161 15.91 -16.61 -2.67
N PRO A 162 16.21 -16.17 -1.43
CA PRO A 162 15.21 -15.80 -0.46
C PRO A 162 14.39 -14.56 -0.89
N ILE A 163 13.08 -14.71 -1.03
CA ILE A 163 12.18 -13.63 -1.43
C ILE A 163 11.02 -13.51 -0.43
N VAL A 164 10.75 -12.30 0.00
CA VAL A 164 9.54 -11.96 0.78
C VAL A 164 8.70 -11.00 -0.03
N LEU A 165 7.46 -11.38 -0.30
CA LEU A 165 6.47 -10.56 -0.98
C LEU A 165 5.41 -10.10 0.01
N VAL A 166 5.20 -8.79 0.11
CA VAL A 166 4.13 -8.20 0.93
C VAL A 166 3.14 -7.52 -0.01
N LEU A 167 1.91 -8.03 -0.02
CA LEU A 167 0.79 -7.46 -0.76
C LEU A 167 -0.17 -6.81 0.21
N PHE A 168 -0.63 -5.60 -0.07
CA PHE A 168 -1.60 -4.90 0.76
C PHE A 168 -2.42 -3.91 -0.05
N GLY A 169 -3.67 -3.69 0.37
CA GLY A 169 -4.47 -2.58 -0.14
C GLY A 169 -4.04 -1.29 0.55
N ASP A 170 -3.96 -0.20 -0.20
CA ASP A 170 -3.61 1.13 0.32
C ASP A 170 -4.82 1.81 0.98
N HIS A 171 -6.00 1.70 0.38
CA HIS A 171 -7.26 2.25 0.89
C HIS A 171 -8.47 1.55 0.27
N LYS A 172 -9.66 1.83 0.77
CA LYS A 172 -10.94 1.42 0.15
C LYS A 172 -11.12 2.11 -1.20
N PRO A 173 -11.62 1.41 -2.22
CA PRO A 173 -11.95 2.03 -3.50
C PRO A 173 -13.11 3.02 -3.34
N TRP A 174 -13.08 4.10 -4.11
CA TRP A 174 -14.22 5.02 -4.17
C TRP A 174 -15.31 4.44 -5.07
N MET A 175 -16.48 4.16 -4.49
CA MET A 175 -17.60 3.52 -5.18
C MET A 175 -18.85 4.38 -5.12
N GLY A 176 -19.16 5.05 -6.22
CA GLY A 176 -20.31 5.93 -6.35
C GLY A 176 -20.17 7.27 -5.61
N ASN A 177 -21.08 8.20 -5.90
CA ASN A 177 -21.08 9.51 -5.27
C ASN A 177 -21.42 9.39 -3.77
N GLY A 178 -20.60 10.00 -2.92
CA GLY A 178 -20.83 9.96 -1.46
C GLY A 178 -20.86 8.53 -0.90
N SER A 179 -20.10 7.61 -1.50
CA SER A 179 -20.10 6.20 -1.08
C SER A 179 -21.44 5.48 -1.24
N SER A 180 -22.28 5.90 -2.21
CA SER A 180 -23.64 5.39 -2.41
C SER A 180 -23.69 3.86 -2.60
N VAL A 181 -22.72 3.27 -3.27
CA VAL A 181 -22.66 1.82 -3.49
C VAL A 181 -22.45 1.06 -2.18
N TYR A 182 -21.58 1.55 -1.30
CA TYR A 182 -21.40 0.97 0.05
C TYR A 182 -22.68 1.04 0.88
N ALA A 183 -23.42 2.14 0.78
CA ALA A 183 -24.69 2.28 1.46
C ALA A 183 -25.74 1.25 0.97
N GLU A 184 -25.84 1.01 -0.33
CA GLU A 184 -26.70 -0.04 -0.89
C GLU A 184 -26.27 -1.45 -0.46
N MET A 185 -24.94 -1.67 -0.32
CA MET A 185 -24.39 -2.93 0.20
C MET A 185 -24.64 -3.12 1.70
N GLY A 186 -25.11 -2.09 2.40
CA GLY A 186 -25.27 -2.11 3.85
C GLY A 186 -23.93 -2.03 4.61
N VAL A 187 -22.87 -1.52 3.97
CA VAL A 187 -21.57 -1.34 4.60
C VAL A 187 -21.53 0.04 5.26
N ASP A 188 -21.38 0.05 6.58
CA ASP A 188 -21.18 1.28 7.33
C ASP A 188 -19.75 1.81 7.09
N LEU A 189 -19.62 3.07 6.68
CA LEU A 189 -18.36 3.80 6.53
C LEU A 189 -18.32 5.06 7.41
N ASP A 190 -19.26 5.20 8.35
CA ASP A 190 -19.26 6.31 9.31
C ASP A 190 -18.10 6.13 10.30
N VAL A 191 -17.06 6.91 10.14
CA VAL A 191 -15.86 6.86 11.00
C VAL A 191 -16.12 7.24 12.46
N SER A 192 -17.30 7.75 12.78
CA SER A 192 -17.71 8.00 14.18
C SER A 192 -18.20 6.73 14.88
N THR A 193 -18.50 5.67 14.15
CA THR A 193 -18.84 4.34 14.68
C THR A 193 -17.63 3.41 14.68
N GLN A 194 -17.60 2.45 15.58
CA GLN A 194 -16.52 1.45 15.61
C GLN A 194 -16.48 0.60 14.33
N GLU A 195 -17.62 0.18 13.85
CA GLU A 195 -17.75 -0.63 12.64
C GLU A 195 -17.34 0.19 11.40
N GLY A 196 -17.89 1.39 11.26
CA GLY A 196 -17.57 2.24 10.12
C GLY A 196 -16.12 2.67 10.08
N PHE A 197 -15.50 2.98 11.23
CA PHE A 197 -14.07 3.25 11.32
C PHE A 197 -13.25 2.05 10.84
N TYR A 198 -13.54 0.86 11.34
CA TYR A 198 -12.86 -0.35 10.90
C TYR A 198 -13.07 -0.60 9.41
N ASN A 199 -14.31 -0.52 8.94
CA ASN A 199 -14.61 -0.71 7.52
C ASN A 199 -13.92 0.32 6.64
N TYR A 200 -13.78 1.56 7.07
CA TYR A 200 -13.16 2.62 6.30
C TYR A 200 -11.64 2.45 6.20
N PHE A 201 -10.95 2.18 7.31
CA PHE A 201 -9.48 2.20 7.37
C PHE A 201 -8.80 0.83 7.23
N SER A 202 -9.51 -0.29 7.39
CA SER A 202 -8.88 -1.59 7.25
C SER A 202 -8.81 -2.03 5.78
N THR A 203 -7.64 -2.52 5.39
CA THR A 203 -7.40 -3.16 4.11
C THR A 203 -6.78 -4.54 4.32
N PRO A 204 -7.03 -5.50 3.41
CA PRO A 204 -6.39 -6.80 3.51
C PRO A 204 -4.89 -6.68 3.20
N TYR A 205 -4.11 -7.58 3.79
CA TYR A 205 -2.73 -7.80 3.40
C TYR A 205 -2.42 -9.28 3.37
N LEU A 206 -1.39 -9.64 2.60
CA LEU A 206 -0.86 -10.99 2.50
C LEU A 206 0.67 -10.91 2.51
N ILE A 207 1.29 -11.81 3.25
CA ILE A 207 2.74 -12.00 3.21
C ILE A 207 3.00 -13.40 2.69
N TYR A 208 3.79 -13.48 1.64
CA TYR A 208 4.30 -14.69 1.07
C TYR A 208 5.83 -14.67 1.15
N ALA A 209 6.41 -15.83 1.45
CA ALA A 209 7.84 -16.02 1.36
C ALA A 209 8.12 -17.43 0.82
N ASN A 210 9.11 -17.56 -0.06
CA ASN A 210 9.62 -18.86 -0.50
C ASN A 210 10.59 -19.49 0.53
N ILE A 211 10.84 -18.77 1.62
CA ILE A 211 11.47 -19.25 2.85
C ILE A 211 10.43 -19.24 3.97
N SER A 212 10.69 -19.87 5.13
CA SER A 212 9.73 -19.99 6.25
C SER A 212 8.86 -18.75 6.47
N PRO A 213 7.52 -18.85 6.41
CA PRO A 213 6.61 -17.73 6.33
C PRO A 213 6.32 -17.11 7.70
N CYS A 214 6.92 -16.03 8.10
CA CYS A 214 6.62 -15.42 9.41
C CYS A 214 6.68 -13.90 9.50
N PHE A 215 6.60 -13.05 8.45
CA PHE A 215 7.15 -11.71 8.61
C PHE A 215 6.24 -10.57 8.17
N LEU A 216 5.54 -9.97 9.13
CA LEU A 216 5.17 -8.55 9.09
C LEU A 216 6.43 -7.70 9.21
N MET A 217 6.47 -6.49 8.62
CA MET A 217 7.71 -5.70 8.49
C MET A 217 8.46 -5.49 9.81
N ASP A 218 7.82 -5.14 10.91
CA ASP A 218 8.50 -5.04 12.19
C ASP A 218 8.80 -6.40 12.83
N LYS A 219 8.01 -7.43 12.51
CA LYS A 219 8.31 -8.81 12.82
C LYS A 219 9.48 -9.31 11.97
N LEU A 220 9.51 -8.99 10.68
CA LEU A 220 10.66 -9.22 9.80
C LEU A 220 11.92 -8.60 10.39
N PHE A 221 11.89 -7.34 10.80
CA PHE A 221 13.01 -6.66 11.42
C PHE A 221 13.43 -7.33 12.73
N PHE A 222 12.48 -7.70 13.57
CA PHE A 222 12.75 -8.38 14.83
C PHE A 222 13.36 -9.77 14.63
N GLU A 223 12.80 -10.57 13.73
CA GLU A 223 13.22 -11.95 13.47
C GLU A 223 14.56 -12.00 12.70
N CYS A 224 14.83 -11.02 11.85
CA CYS A 224 16.15 -10.85 11.22
C CYS A 224 17.21 -10.34 12.20
N GLY A 225 16.85 -10.10 13.46
CA GLY A 225 17.75 -9.55 14.46
C GLY A 225 18.08 -8.06 14.21
N TRP A 226 17.33 -7.40 13.35
CA TRP A 226 17.49 -5.98 13.09
C TRP A 226 16.77 -5.19 14.18
N THR A 227 17.53 -4.47 14.96
CA THR A 227 16.97 -3.66 16.04
C THR A 227 16.16 -2.48 15.51
N GLY A 228 16.39 -2.07 14.27
CA GLY A 228 15.89 -0.83 13.75
C GLY A 228 16.51 0.38 14.47
N ASP A 229 16.21 1.56 13.98
CA ASP A 229 16.58 2.78 14.69
C ASP A 229 15.61 3.06 15.85
N GLY A 230 15.91 4.13 16.64
CA GLY A 230 15.08 4.50 17.79
C GLY A 230 13.63 4.82 17.42
N PHE A 231 13.39 5.30 16.17
CA PHE A 231 12.04 5.55 15.69
C PHE A 231 11.25 4.27 15.41
N MET A 232 11.88 3.26 14.82
CA MET A 232 11.25 1.95 14.60
C MET A 232 10.95 1.23 15.92
N GLN A 233 11.82 1.40 16.94
CA GLN A 233 11.54 0.89 18.28
C GLN A 233 10.32 1.59 18.89
N LEU A 234 10.22 2.91 18.75
CA LEU A 234 9.06 3.67 19.19
C LEU A 234 7.78 3.30 18.43
N GLN A 235 7.86 3.01 17.13
CA GLN A 235 6.74 2.46 16.35
C GLN A 235 6.24 1.15 16.96
N ARG A 236 7.13 0.25 17.34
CA ARG A 236 6.81 -1.02 17.99
C ARG A 236 6.12 -0.82 19.33
N GLU A 237 6.64 0.08 20.17
CA GLU A 237 6.04 0.43 21.46
C GLU A 237 4.64 1.01 21.28
N THR A 238 4.47 1.92 20.31
CA THR A 238 3.17 2.52 20.00
C THR A 238 2.16 1.46 19.54
N ARG A 239 2.56 0.57 18.64
CA ARG A 239 1.70 -0.51 18.16
C ARG A 239 1.32 -1.52 19.23
N ALA A 240 2.17 -1.73 20.24
CA ALA A 240 1.87 -2.62 21.36
C ALA A 240 0.72 -2.10 22.23
N VAL A 241 0.43 -0.81 22.22
CA VAL A 241 -0.66 -0.19 22.98
C VAL A 241 -1.82 0.27 22.12
N THR A 242 -1.57 0.67 20.88
CA THR A 242 -2.59 1.05 19.91
C THR A 242 -2.21 0.52 18.51
N PRO A 243 -2.73 -0.66 18.12
CA PRO A 243 -2.40 -1.30 16.86
C PRO A 243 -2.81 -0.51 15.61
N LEU A 244 -3.71 0.46 15.78
CA LEU A 244 -4.13 1.36 14.71
C LEU A 244 -4.42 2.74 15.31
N MET A 245 -3.79 3.76 14.72
CA MET A 245 -3.94 5.16 15.09
C MET A 245 -4.30 5.98 13.86
N HIS A 246 -5.30 6.84 13.99
CA HIS A 246 -5.67 7.87 13.02
C HIS A 246 -5.60 9.24 13.70
N GLU A 247 -5.71 10.33 12.95
CA GLU A 247 -5.54 11.71 13.42
C GLU A 247 -6.27 12.00 14.75
N ASP A 248 -7.52 11.55 14.87
CA ASP A 248 -8.35 11.80 16.06
C ASP A 248 -8.91 10.52 16.71
N SER A 249 -8.46 9.33 16.31
CA SER A 249 -9.05 8.08 16.79
C SER A 249 -8.03 6.95 16.87
N TYR A 250 -8.23 6.07 17.85
CA TYR A 250 -7.29 5.03 18.22
C TYR A 250 -8.02 3.71 18.40
N ARG A 251 -7.46 2.64 17.82
CA ARG A 251 -7.89 1.27 18.14
C ARG A 251 -6.99 0.71 19.22
N MET A 252 -7.60 0.32 20.33
CA MET A 252 -6.89 -0.28 21.47
C MET A 252 -6.62 -1.77 21.22
N VAL A 253 -5.75 -2.37 22.04
CA VAL A 253 -5.37 -3.78 21.96
C VAL A 253 -6.56 -4.72 22.14
N ASP A 254 -7.56 -4.33 22.93
CA ASP A 254 -8.81 -5.08 23.13
C ASP A 254 -9.79 -4.97 21.96
N GLY A 255 -9.42 -4.23 20.91
CA GLY A 255 -10.23 -4.00 19.71
C GLY A 255 -11.21 -2.82 19.81
N SER A 256 -11.35 -2.19 20.97
CA SER A 256 -12.17 -0.99 21.10
C SER A 256 -11.58 0.19 20.35
N ILE A 257 -12.46 1.10 19.88
CA ILE A 257 -12.07 2.35 19.25
C ILE A 257 -12.45 3.49 20.20
N THR A 258 -11.53 4.43 20.40
CA THR A 258 -11.72 5.58 21.24
C THR A 258 -11.18 6.84 20.59
N LEU A 259 -11.81 7.98 20.86
CA LEU A 259 -11.29 9.31 20.55
C LEU A 259 -10.42 9.86 21.68
N ASP A 260 -10.51 9.25 22.87
CA ASP A 260 -9.78 9.67 24.06
C ASP A 260 -9.07 8.45 24.66
N VAL A 261 -7.77 8.41 24.53
CA VAL A 261 -6.93 7.30 25.00
C VAL A 261 -6.48 7.51 26.45
N PRO A 262 -6.22 6.43 27.21
CA PRO A 262 -5.63 6.53 28.53
C PRO A 262 -4.34 7.38 28.54
N PRO A 263 -4.03 8.11 29.62
CA PRO A 263 -2.90 9.06 29.65
C PRO A 263 -1.53 8.43 29.32
N ASP A 264 -1.30 7.20 29.69
CA ASP A 264 -0.08 6.43 29.37
C ASP A 264 0.02 6.11 27.87
N VAL A 265 -1.09 5.73 27.24
CA VAL A 265 -1.17 5.52 25.79
C VAL A 265 -1.01 6.85 25.05
N ALA A 266 -1.68 7.92 25.50
CA ALA A 266 -1.56 9.26 24.94
C ALA A 266 -0.11 9.76 24.96
N GLU A 267 0.64 9.47 26.02
CA GLU A 267 2.06 9.86 26.11
C GLU A 267 2.93 9.12 25.10
N ILE A 268 2.68 7.82 24.87
CA ILE A 268 3.39 7.03 23.84
C ILE A 268 3.03 7.55 22.44
N CYS A 269 1.75 7.75 22.15
CA CYS A 269 1.30 8.30 20.87
C CYS A 269 1.90 9.68 20.62
N ARG A 270 1.92 10.55 21.63
CA ARG A 270 2.51 11.88 21.52
C ARG A 270 4.01 11.81 21.23
N LYS A 271 4.76 10.94 21.89
CA LYS A 271 6.19 10.73 21.61
C LYS A 271 6.40 10.29 20.16
N TYR A 272 5.59 9.35 19.70
CA TYR A 272 5.65 8.86 18.33
C TYR A 272 5.40 9.99 17.31
N LEU A 273 4.31 10.75 17.45
CA LEU A 273 3.97 11.85 16.55
C LEU A 273 5.04 12.97 16.59
N CYS A 274 5.55 13.31 17.77
CA CYS A 274 6.64 14.28 17.88
C CYS A 274 7.93 13.79 17.21
N ALA A 275 8.26 12.51 17.35
CA ALA A 275 9.44 11.94 16.73
C ALA A 275 9.28 11.88 15.18
N GLN A 276 8.08 11.53 14.70
CA GLN A 276 7.77 11.55 13.29
C GLN A 276 7.92 12.96 12.72
N TYR A 277 7.26 13.96 13.32
CA TYR A 277 7.37 15.35 12.91
C TYR A 277 8.82 15.87 12.95
N TYR A 278 9.57 15.55 14.02
CA TYR A 278 10.97 15.94 14.11
C TYR A 278 11.81 15.35 12.99
N ARG A 279 11.60 14.08 12.64
CA ARG A 279 12.32 13.40 11.55
C ARG A 279 12.00 14.00 10.19
N GLU A 280 10.73 14.33 9.95
CA GLU A 280 10.30 14.99 8.71
C GLU A 280 10.96 16.37 8.53
N GLN A 281 11.12 17.14 9.62
CA GLN A 281 11.66 18.50 9.58
C GLN A 281 13.19 18.58 9.62
N HIS A 282 13.86 17.56 10.18
CA HIS A 282 15.29 17.65 10.53
C HIS A 282 16.11 16.49 9.91
N PHE A 283 15.56 15.77 8.96
CA PHE A 283 16.32 14.73 8.29
C PHE A 283 17.45 15.37 7.48
N VAL A 284 18.69 15.01 7.84
CA VAL A 284 19.90 15.33 7.06
C VAL A 284 20.40 13.99 6.53
N SER A 285 20.43 13.81 5.21
CA SER A 285 21.12 12.66 4.63
C SER A 285 22.61 12.80 4.97
N GLU A 286 23.17 11.85 5.66
CA GLU A 286 24.63 11.71 5.73
C GLU A 286 25.09 11.35 4.30
N SER A 287 25.72 12.33 3.64
CA SER A 287 26.30 12.20 2.29
C SER A 287 27.64 11.47 2.34
#